data_a5053e6e1e67e77713d01fce2203612c
#
_entry.id   a5053e6e1e67e77713d01fce2203612c
#
_cell.length_a   1.000
_cell.length_b   1.000
_cell.length_c   1.000
_cell.angle_alpha   90.00
_cell.angle_beta   90.00
_cell.angle_gamma   90.00
#
_symmetry.space_group_name_H-M   'P 1'
#
loop_
_entity.id
_entity.type
_entity.pdbx_description
1 polymer ?
#
loop_
_entity_poly.entity_id
_entity_poly.type
_entity_poly.pdbx_seq_one_letter_code
_entity_poly.pdbx_strand_id
1 'polypeptide(L)'
;MSFHWLVLLAAIAVEIIATTALKSVVSAPWLVGILPLLLIGLSFALLSIALRVIPMAVAYAVWEGLGIVGIAVTGHLVFGEHLTVGRILALAAILAGIVLIEAGIGHDRDDETADGRLLNEGRLV
;
A
#
# COMPACT_ATOMS: atom_id res chain seq x y z
N MET A 1 -13.89 6.04 8.19
CA MET A 1 -12.49 5.98 7.69
C MET A 1 -11.98 7.40 7.55
N SER A 2 -10.77 7.66 7.98
CA SER A 2 -10.18 8.99 7.81
C SER A 2 -9.92 9.26 6.30
N PHE A 3 -10.00 10.52 5.90
CA PHE A 3 -9.77 10.96 4.52
C PHE A 3 -8.46 10.40 3.94
N HIS A 4 -7.39 10.35 4.74
CA HIS A 4 -6.07 9.88 4.29
C HIS A 4 -6.03 8.38 3.94
N TRP A 5 -6.85 7.55 4.60
CA TRP A 5 -7.01 6.15 4.24
C TRP A 5 -7.74 5.97 2.91
N LEU A 6 -8.74 6.81 2.62
CA LEU A 6 -9.40 6.82 1.32
C LEU A 6 -8.45 7.25 0.21
N VAL A 7 -7.59 8.24 0.46
CA VAL A 7 -6.56 8.68 -0.48
C VAL A 7 -5.53 7.56 -0.74
N LEU A 8 -5.13 6.82 0.29
CA LEU A 8 -4.23 5.67 0.14
C LEU A 8 -4.86 4.57 -0.73
N LEU A 9 -6.11 4.22 -0.46
CA LEU A 9 -6.83 3.23 -1.26
C LEU A 9 -7.03 3.69 -2.71
N ALA A 10 -7.27 4.98 -2.93
CA ALA A 10 -7.35 5.57 -4.27
C ALA A 10 -6.00 5.48 -5.00
N ALA A 11 -4.87 5.73 -4.31
CA ALA A 11 -3.54 5.57 -4.86
C ALA A 11 -3.30 4.12 -5.35
N ILE A 12 -3.66 3.14 -4.53
CA ILE A 12 -3.54 1.71 -4.86
C ILE A 12 -4.42 1.35 -6.06
N ALA A 13 -5.67 1.82 -6.11
CA ALA A 13 -6.58 1.56 -7.22
C ALA A 13 -6.05 2.14 -8.54
N VAL A 14 -5.56 3.39 -8.52
CA VAL A 14 -4.96 4.05 -9.68
C VAL A 14 -3.72 3.28 -10.16
N GLU A 15 -2.89 2.80 -9.26
CA GLU A 15 -1.71 2.00 -9.60
C GLU A 15 -2.07 0.68 -10.28
N ILE A 16 -3.07 -0.05 -9.74
CA ILE A 16 -3.53 -1.31 -10.34
C ILE A 16 -4.06 -1.07 -11.75
N ILE A 17 -4.84 0.00 -11.95
CA ILE A 17 -5.34 0.38 -13.28
C ILE A 17 -4.19 0.74 -14.21
N ALA A 18 -3.22 1.53 -13.75
CA ALA A 18 -2.09 1.98 -14.53
C ALA A 18 -1.19 0.81 -14.98
N THR A 19 -0.86 -0.09 -14.08
CA THR A 19 -0.02 -1.27 -14.36
C THR A 19 -0.73 -2.27 -15.27
N THR A 20 -2.05 -2.45 -15.09
CA THR A 20 -2.87 -3.28 -15.98
C THR A 20 -2.94 -2.68 -17.39
N ALA A 21 -3.14 -1.37 -17.50
CA ALA A 21 -3.14 -0.66 -18.76
C ALA A 21 -1.76 -0.73 -19.44
N LEU A 22 -0.68 -0.56 -18.69
CA LEU A 22 0.69 -0.67 -19.22
C LEU A 22 0.95 -2.05 -19.82
N LYS A 23 0.54 -3.12 -19.13
CA LYS A 23 0.66 -4.48 -19.63
C LYS A 23 -0.12 -4.71 -20.93
N SER A 24 -1.29 -4.09 -21.05
CA SER A 24 -2.14 -4.19 -22.26
C SER A 24 -1.57 -3.46 -23.47
N VAL A 25 -0.73 -2.42 -23.26
CA VAL A 25 -0.21 -1.56 -24.34
C VAL A 25 1.26 -1.82 -24.69
N VAL A 26 1.88 -2.86 -24.17
CA VAL A 26 3.30 -3.20 -24.45
C VAL A 26 3.60 -3.31 -25.94
N SER A 27 2.63 -3.69 -26.77
CA SER A 27 2.74 -3.80 -28.23
C SER A 27 2.22 -2.57 -28.99
N ALA A 28 1.77 -1.54 -28.28
CA ALA A 28 1.18 -0.35 -28.87
C ALA A 28 2.24 0.75 -29.15
N PRO A 29 1.93 1.76 -29.99
CA PRO A 29 2.81 2.91 -30.18
C PRO A 29 3.17 3.58 -28.85
N TRP A 30 4.39 4.09 -28.74
CA TRP A 30 4.95 4.71 -27.52
C TRP A 30 4.05 5.80 -26.90
N LEU A 31 3.28 6.52 -27.71
CA LEU A 31 2.31 7.52 -27.25
C LEU A 31 1.23 6.94 -26.32
N VAL A 32 0.83 5.69 -26.52
CA VAL A 32 -0.19 5.02 -25.69
C VAL A 32 0.39 4.61 -24.34
N GLY A 33 1.70 4.41 -24.26
CA GLY A 33 2.42 4.13 -23.00
C GLY A 33 2.53 5.31 -22.04
N ILE A 34 2.36 6.55 -22.53
CA ILE A 34 2.44 7.77 -21.69
C ILE A 34 1.30 7.80 -20.67
N LEU A 35 0.10 7.41 -21.05
CA LEU A 35 -1.06 7.47 -20.14
C LEU A 35 -0.89 6.59 -18.89
N PRO A 36 -0.50 5.32 -18.97
CA PRO A 36 -0.18 4.53 -17.79
C PRO A 36 0.91 5.14 -16.91
N LEU A 37 1.94 5.73 -17.51
CA LEU A 37 3.02 6.40 -16.76
C LEU A 37 2.52 7.63 -16.00
N LEU A 38 1.63 8.41 -16.57
CA LEU A 38 0.97 9.54 -15.89
C LEU A 38 0.10 9.06 -14.73
N LEU A 39 -0.61 7.95 -14.90
CA LEU A 39 -1.40 7.35 -13.83
C LEU A 39 -0.54 6.81 -12.68
N ILE A 40 0.62 6.23 -12.97
CA ILE A 40 1.60 5.82 -11.97
C ILE A 40 2.10 7.06 -11.19
N GLY A 41 2.45 8.13 -11.90
CA GLY A 41 2.81 9.41 -11.26
C GLY A 41 1.70 9.97 -10.37
N LEU A 42 0.45 9.87 -10.79
CA LEU A 42 -0.73 10.26 -9.99
C LEU A 42 -0.85 9.38 -8.73
N SER A 43 -0.64 8.06 -8.83
CA SER A 43 -0.63 7.16 -7.67
C SER A 43 0.39 7.60 -6.63
N PHE A 44 1.62 7.92 -7.05
CA PHE A 44 2.65 8.44 -6.15
C PHE A 44 2.29 9.79 -5.52
N ALA A 45 1.64 10.67 -6.27
CA ALA A 45 1.16 11.95 -5.73
C ALA A 45 0.09 11.74 -4.64
N LEU A 46 -0.86 10.83 -4.87
CA LEU A 46 -1.87 10.45 -3.86
C LEU A 46 -1.23 9.81 -2.63
N LEU A 47 -0.27 8.89 -2.82
CA LEU A 47 0.49 8.29 -1.74
C LEU A 47 1.20 9.35 -0.90
N SER A 48 1.82 10.35 -1.53
CA SER A 48 2.46 11.48 -0.86
C SER A 48 1.51 12.26 0.06
N ILE A 49 0.24 12.40 -0.34
CA ILE A 49 -0.79 13.04 0.51
C ILE A 49 -1.15 12.14 1.70
N ALA A 50 -1.29 10.83 1.49
CA ALA A 50 -1.59 9.89 2.56
C ALA A 50 -0.48 9.85 3.63
N LEU A 51 0.79 9.95 3.22
CA LEU A 51 1.97 9.98 4.09
C LEU A 51 2.04 11.18 5.04
N ARG A 52 1.22 12.20 4.84
CA ARG A 52 1.19 13.35 5.76
C ARG A 52 0.61 13.01 7.14
N VAL A 53 -0.16 11.94 7.24
CA VAL A 53 -0.85 11.53 8.48
C VAL A 53 -0.56 10.07 8.82
N ILE A 54 -0.46 9.19 7.82
CA ILE A 54 -0.19 7.77 8.03
C ILE A 54 1.32 7.58 8.17
N PRO A 55 1.82 6.85 9.19
CA PRO A 55 3.23 6.53 9.32
C PRO A 55 3.78 5.87 8.05
N MET A 56 4.98 6.28 7.63
CA MET A 56 5.58 5.85 6.36
C MET A 56 5.63 4.32 6.23
N ALA A 57 6.04 3.61 7.29
CA ALA A 57 6.13 2.15 7.28
C ALA A 57 4.77 1.48 7.01
N VAL A 58 3.70 1.98 7.65
CA VAL A 58 2.34 1.45 7.46
C VAL A 58 1.82 1.78 6.06
N ALA A 59 1.95 3.04 5.62
CA ALA A 59 1.46 3.47 4.32
C ALA A 59 2.14 2.69 3.18
N TYR A 60 3.46 2.51 3.22
CA TYR A 60 4.21 1.73 2.23
C TYR A 60 3.85 0.25 2.27
N ALA A 61 3.78 -0.37 3.45
CA ALA A 61 3.42 -1.77 3.58
C ALA A 61 2.03 -2.06 3.01
N VAL A 62 1.04 -1.21 3.33
CA VAL A 62 -0.33 -1.35 2.83
C VAL A 62 -0.39 -1.08 1.33
N TRP A 63 0.24 0.01 0.85
CA TRP A 63 0.25 0.37 -0.55
C TRP A 63 0.90 -0.72 -1.42
N GLU A 64 2.10 -1.14 -1.08
CA GLU A 64 2.83 -2.14 -1.84
C GLU A 64 2.17 -3.52 -1.73
N GLY A 65 1.77 -3.93 -0.53
CA GLY A 65 1.13 -5.23 -0.30
C GLY A 65 -0.21 -5.38 -1.01
N LEU A 66 -1.12 -4.40 -0.87
CA LEU A 66 -2.40 -4.41 -1.56
C LEU A 66 -2.24 -4.19 -3.07
N GLY A 67 -1.25 -3.38 -3.49
CA GLY A 67 -0.89 -3.21 -4.89
C GLY A 67 -0.51 -4.52 -5.55
N ILE A 68 0.41 -5.27 -4.94
CA ILE A 68 0.86 -6.59 -5.44
C ILE A 68 -0.31 -7.58 -5.49
N VAL A 69 -1.14 -7.65 -4.44
CA VAL A 69 -2.32 -8.51 -4.41
C VAL A 69 -3.30 -8.12 -5.53
N GLY A 70 -3.57 -6.83 -5.68
CA GLY A 70 -4.45 -6.30 -6.73
C GLY A 70 -3.94 -6.63 -8.13
N ILE A 71 -2.65 -6.45 -8.39
CA ILE A 71 -2.03 -6.79 -9.69
C ILE A 71 -2.11 -8.30 -9.94
N ALA A 72 -1.87 -9.15 -8.93
CA ALA A 72 -1.98 -10.59 -9.05
C ALA A 72 -3.41 -11.05 -9.39
N VAL A 73 -4.41 -10.47 -8.70
CA VAL A 73 -5.83 -10.75 -8.97
C VAL A 73 -6.22 -10.29 -10.38
N THR A 74 -5.82 -9.08 -10.76
CA THR A 74 -6.10 -8.54 -12.10
C THR A 74 -5.40 -9.36 -13.18
N GLY A 75 -4.15 -9.79 -12.94
CA GLY A 75 -3.42 -10.67 -13.83
C GLY A 75 -4.16 -11.99 -14.09
N HIS A 76 -4.73 -12.55 -13.04
CA HIS A 76 -5.54 -13.78 -13.16
C HIS A 76 -6.86 -13.52 -13.90
N LEU A 77 -7.61 -12.48 -13.53
CA LEU A 77 -8.95 -12.22 -14.06
C LEU A 77 -8.94 -11.67 -15.49
N VAL A 78 -8.02 -10.74 -15.79
CA VAL A 78 -7.98 -10.04 -17.09
C VAL A 78 -7.10 -10.75 -18.10
N PHE A 79 -5.97 -11.29 -17.65
CA PHE A 79 -4.97 -11.92 -18.53
C PHE A 79 -4.98 -13.45 -18.48
N GLY A 80 -5.84 -14.06 -17.66
CA GLY A 80 -5.94 -15.51 -17.52
C GLY A 80 -4.67 -16.16 -16.94
N GLU A 81 -3.85 -15.42 -16.22
CA GLU A 81 -2.63 -15.94 -15.61
C GLU A 81 -2.95 -16.96 -14.51
N HIS A 82 -2.26 -18.10 -14.53
CA HIS A 82 -2.43 -19.10 -13.50
C HIS A 82 -1.79 -18.68 -12.18
N LEU A 83 -2.60 -18.62 -11.12
CA LEU A 83 -2.11 -18.47 -9.76
C LEU A 83 -1.55 -19.80 -9.27
N THR A 84 -0.23 -19.93 -9.30
CA THR A 84 0.44 -21.11 -8.73
C THR A 84 0.36 -21.10 -7.21
N VAL A 85 0.42 -22.28 -6.59
CA VAL A 85 0.44 -22.41 -5.12
C VAL A 85 1.53 -21.55 -4.49
N GLY A 86 2.72 -21.46 -5.10
CA GLY A 86 3.81 -20.60 -4.64
C GLY A 86 3.45 -19.11 -4.65
N ARG A 87 2.73 -18.61 -5.68
CA ARG A 87 2.24 -17.23 -5.74
C ARG A 87 1.22 -16.94 -4.65
N ILE A 88 0.29 -17.86 -4.40
CA ILE A 88 -0.72 -17.74 -3.34
C ILE A 88 -0.04 -17.68 -1.97
N LEU A 89 0.92 -18.55 -1.70
CA LEU A 89 1.69 -18.54 -0.45
C LEU A 89 2.49 -17.25 -0.28
N ALA A 90 3.11 -16.73 -1.34
CA ALA A 90 3.83 -15.46 -1.31
C ALA A 90 2.89 -14.29 -0.99
N LEU A 91 1.71 -14.23 -1.63
CA LEU A 91 0.70 -13.20 -1.35
C LEU A 91 0.20 -13.28 0.10
N ALA A 92 -0.05 -14.48 0.62
CA ALA A 92 -0.43 -14.67 2.02
C ALA A 92 0.67 -14.23 2.98
N ALA A 93 1.95 -14.49 2.68
CA ALA A 93 3.08 -14.05 3.47
C ALA A 93 3.21 -12.50 3.49
N ILE A 94 2.98 -11.83 2.36
CA ILE A 94 2.98 -10.37 2.27
C ILE A 94 1.87 -9.80 3.14
N LEU A 95 0.65 -10.30 3.05
CA LEU A 95 -0.48 -9.85 3.88
C LEU A 95 -0.22 -10.07 5.37
N ALA A 96 0.35 -11.23 5.75
CA ALA A 96 0.75 -11.49 7.12
C ALA A 96 1.82 -10.50 7.61
N GLY A 97 2.79 -10.16 6.78
CA GLY A 97 3.82 -9.16 7.07
C GLY A 97 3.22 -7.77 7.32
N ILE A 98 2.24 -7.34 6.52
CA ILE A 98 1.53 -6.07 6.72
C ILE A 98 0.83 -6.03 8.07
N VAL A 99 0.11 -7.10 8.43
CA VAL A 99 -0.58 -7.20 9.72
C VAL A 99 0.41 -7.15 10.89
N LEU A 100 1.55 -7.82 10.77
CA LEU A 100 2.60 -7.79 11.78
C LEU A 100 3.23 -6.40 11.96
N ILE A 101 3.47 -5.69 10.88
CA ILE A 101 4.00 -4.31 10.92
C ILE A 101 2.99 -3.39 11.62
N GLU A 102 1.71 -3.48 11.26
CA GLU A 102 0.66 -2.67 11.88
C GLU A 102 0.50 -2.97 13.36
N ALA A 103 0.53 -4.23 13.76
CA ALA A 103 0.48 -4.66 15.15
C ALA A 103 1.72 -4.19 15.96
N GLY A 104 2.92 -4.26 15.36
CA GLY A 104 4.16 -3.82 16.00
C GLY A 104 4.17 -2.31 16.29
N ILE A 105 3.73 -1.49 15.33
CA ILE A 105 3.67 -0.02 15.51
C ILE A 105 2.62 0.38 16.54
N GLY A 106 1.53 -0.38 16.68
CA GLY A 106 0.53 -0.16 17.73
C GLY A 106 1.13 -0.33 19.13
N HIS A 107 1.95 -1.35 19.31
CA HIS A 107 2.59 -1.67 20.61
C HIS A 107 3.60 -0.59 21.06
N ASP A 108 4.45 -0.13 20.15
CA ASP A 108 5.43 0.93 20.43
C ASP A 108 4.77 2.25 20.87
N ARG A 109 3.60 2.59 20.33
CA ARG A 109 2.85 3.79 20.72
C ARG A 109 2.29 3.70 22.14
N ASP A 110 1.81 2.54 22.53
CA ASP A 110 1.24 2.32 23.86
C ASP A 110 2.34 2.41 24.93
N ASP A 111 3.53 1.90 24.66
CA ASP A 111 4.68 1.97 25.53
C ASP A 111 5.20 3.42 25.70
N GLU A 112 5.29 4.19 24.60
CA GLU A 112 5.73 5.58 24.63
C GLU A 112 4.74 6.48 25.39
N THR A 113 3.42 6.25 25.24
CA THR A 113 2.40 6.99 25.99
C THR A 113 2.38 6.63 27.48
N ALA A 114 2.66 5.39 27.84
CA ALA A 114 2.78 4.95 29.22
C ALA A 114 3.98 5.56 29.90
N ASP A 115 5.15 5.56 29.26
CA ASP A 115 6.39 6.14 29.78
C ASP A 115 6.26 7.67 29.95
N GLY A 116 5.72 8.38 28.96
CA GLY A 116 5.45 9.81 29.03
C GLY A 116 4.49 10.19 30.16
N ARG A 117 3.53 9.34 30.48
CA ARG A 117 2.59 9.53 31.60
C ARG A 117 3.27 9.39 32.94
N LEU A 118 4.13 8.37 33.12
CA LEU A 118 4.90 8.14 34.33
C LEU A 118 5.88 9.31 34.62
N LEU A 119 6.57 9.81 33.59
CA LEU A 119 7.46 10.94 33.70
C LEU A 119 6.74 12.23 34.12
N ASN A 120 5.53 12.45 33.63
CA ASN A 120 4.73 13.62 33.99
C ASN A 120 4.20 13.53 35.45
N GLU A 121 3.77 12.34 35.86
CA GLU A 121 3.35 12.11 37.27
C GLU A 121 4.52 12.25 38.25
N GLY A 122 5.70 11.75 37.93
CA GLY A 122 6.92 11.89 38.71
C GLY A 122 7.40 13.35 38.86
N ARG A 123 7.03 14.22 37.92
CA ARG A 123 7.38 15.66 37.97
C ARG A 123 6.45 16.48 38.85
N LEU A 124 5.27 15.97 39.19
CA LEU A 124 4.29 16.64 40.05
C LEU A 124 4.44 16.30 41.53
N VAL A 125 5.35 15.39 41.86
CA VAL A 125 5.72 14.98 43.24
C VAL A 125 7.06 15.60 43.60
#